data_0b6e62a4a4460e764bcf3c6475870bc5
#
_entry.id   0b6e62a4a4460e764bcf3c6475870bc5
#
_cell.length_a   1.000
_cell.length_b   1.000
_cell.length_c   1.000
_cell.angle_alpha   90.00
_cell.angle_beta   90.00
_cell.angle_gamma   90.00
#
_symmetry.space_group_name_H-M   'P 1'
#
loop_
_entity.id
_entity.type
_entity.pdbx_description
1 polymer ?
#
loop_
_entity_poly.entity_id
_entity_poly.type
_entity_poly.pdbx_seq_one_letter_code
_entity_poly.pdbx_strand_id
1 'polypeptide(L)'
;MKVVITGGGGFIGRQVAKRILARGELAGPSGGREAVTELVLFDAVAPPEGEFDDDRVTVVTGDITNGELVASVIDGDTNSIFHLAAVVSAGAEADFDLGYRVNLDGTRNVLEAARAAIGTPRLVFASSLAAYGGDVPETVLDGTPITPETSYGAQKIIGEYLITDYSRKGFLDGRAMRLPTIVVRPGKPNKAASGFASGIIREPLNGVDMACPVTPESRMAIMSPRTVVQCFVHMHELDAARLGASRALLLSGFSVSMGAAAKAVREVQTNRAKGEITFEIDPATQAIVDAWPKTTQSDKAAALGFPADSNIDDVIAAYIEDELD
;
A
#
# COMPACT_ATOMS: atom_id res chain seq x y z
N MET A 1 23.45 5.52 1.90
CA MET A 1 22.46 5.73 0.81
C MET A 1 21.33 6.62 1.28
N LYS A 2 20.78 7.46 0.40
CA LYS A 2 19.59 8.28 0.64
C LYS A 2 18.34 7.54 0.15
N VAL A 3 17.32 7.46 1.02
CA VAL A 3 16.02 6.84 0.74
C VAL A 3 14.92 7.90 0.88
N VAL A 4 14.01 7.97 -0.08
CA VAL A 4 12.84 8.87 -0.03
C VAL A 4 11.56 8.04 0.01
N ILE A 5 10.65 8.36 0.94
CA ILE A 5 9.32 7.76 1.02
C ILE A 5 8.28 8.86 0.78
N THR A 6 7.64 8.88 -0.39
CA THR A 6 6.47 9.73 -0.59
C THR A 6 5.24 9.04 0.00
N GLY A 7 4.35 9.79 0.61
CA GLY A 7 3.33 9.18 1.48
C GLY A 7 3.92 8.75 2.83
N GLY A 8 5.08 9.34 3.20
CA GLY A 8 5.85 8.99 4.40
C GLY A 8 5.17 9.34 5.73
N GLY A 9 4.24 10.29 5.74
CA GLY A 9 3.39 10.60 6.89
C GLY A 9 2.19 9.66 7.04
N GLY A 10 1.83 8.93 5.98
CA GLY A 10 0.76 7.94 5.98
C GLY A 10 1.11 6.66 6.75
N PHE A 11 0.08 5.89 7.11
CA PHE A 11 0.26 4.69 7.94
C PHE A 11 1.29 3.70 7.37
N ILE A 12 1.13 3.25 6.11
CA ILE A 12 2.06 2.28 5.51
C ILE A 12 3.45 2.89 5.31
N GLY A 13 3.53 4.18 4.89
CA GLY A 13 4.82 4.87 4.72
C GLY A 13 5.64 4.91 6.01
N ARG A 14 5.02 5.21 7.14
CA ARG A 14 5.66 5.21 8.47
C ARG A 14 6.15 3.81 8.87
N GLN A 15 5.36 2.76 8.62
CA GLN A 15 5.75 1.38 8.92
C GLN A 15 6.91 0.92 8.01
N VAL A 16 6.90 1.29 6.73
CA VAL A 16 8.03 1.05 5.81
C VAL A 16 9.30 1.77 6.31
N ALA A 17 9.16 3.03 6.74
CA ALA A 17 10.27 3.80 7.32
C ALA A 17 10.87 3.11 8.55
N LYS A 18 10.03 2.74 9.53
CA LYS A 18 10.47 1.99 10.73
C LYS A 18 11.21 0.70 10.36
N ARG A 19 10.69 -0.04 9.39
CA ARG A 19 11.31 -1.29 8.92
C ARG A 19 12.66 -1.05 8.27
N ILE A 20 12.81 0.01 7.47
CA ILE A 20 14.09 0.38 6.83
C ILE A 20 15.10 0.82 7.89
N LEU A 21 14.71 1.67 8.83
CA LEU A 21 15.58 2.12 9.93
C LEU A 21 16.07 0.96 10.79
N ALA A 22 15.19 0.04 11.14
CA ALA A 22 15.54 -1.16 11.92
C ALA A 22 16.49 -2.10 11.17
N ARG A 23 16.42 -2.16 9.82
CA ARG A 23 17.39 -2.93 9.02
C ARG A 23 18.75 -2.23 8.93
N GLY A 24 18.74 -0.89 8.90
CA GLY A 24 19.94 -0.07 8.76
C GLY A 24 20.57 -0.07 7.37
N GLU A 25 20.22 -1.01 6.49
CA GLU A 25 20.80 -1.18 5.16
C GLU A 25 19.77 -1.68 4.13
N LEU A 26 19.98 -1.33 2.87
CA LEU A 26 19.23 -1.83 1.72
C LEU A 26 20.19 -2.20 0.57
N ALA A 27 19.68 -2.91 -0.43
CA ALA A 27 20.43 -3.16 -1.65
C ALA A 27 20.60 -1.86 -2.44
N GLY A 28 21.83 -1.42 -2.65
CA GLY A 28 22.15 -0.24 -3.42
C GLY A 28 21.99 -0.44 -4.94
N PRO A 29 22.12 0.63 -5.74
CA PRO A 29 22.03 0.56 -7.20
C PRO A 29 23.05 -0.39 -7.85
N SER A 30 24.21 -0.57 -7.23
CA SER A 30 25.26 -1.51 -7.68
C SER A 30 24.98 -2.99 -7.33
N GLY A 31 23.89 -3.29 -6.60
CA GLY A 31 23.52 -4.62 -6.15
C GLY A 31 24.15 -5.04 -4.82
N GLY A 32 25.12 -4.29 -4.28
CA GLY A 32 25.68 -4.49 -2.95
C GLY A 32 24.77 -3.93 -1.85
N ARG A 33 25.04 -4.32 -0.59
CA ARG A 33 24.35 -3.71 0.55
C ARG A 33 24.98 -2.38 0.92
N GLU A 34 24.14 -1.39 1.15
CA GLU A 34 24.54 -0.04 1.51
C GLU A 34 23.81 0.43 2.75
N ALA A 35 24.55 1.03 3.70
CA ALA A 35 23.93 1.61 4.90
C ALA A 35 22.99 2.76 4.54
N VAL A 36 21.80 2.80 5.15
CA VAL A 36 20.85 3.91 5.03
C VAL A 36 21.35 5.04 5.94
N THR A 37 21.85 6.10 5.32
CA THR A 37 22.41 7.28 6.01
C THR A 37 21.44 8.45 6.06
N GLU A 38 20.43 8.46 5.19
CA GLU A 38 19.39 9.48 5.13
C GLU A 38 18.06 8.84 4.71
N LEU A 39 16.99 9.15 5.44
CA LEU A 39 15.62 8.74 5.16
C LEU A 39 14.70 9.95 5.16
N VAL A 40 14.20 10.33 4.00
CA VAL A 40 13.28 11.46 3.86
C VAL A 40 11.84 10.98 3.82
N LEU A 41 11.02 11.47 4.74
CA LEU A 41 9.57 11.27 4.75
C LEU A 41 8.90 12.48 4.12
N PHE A 42 8.40 12.31 2.90
CA PHE A 42 7.71 13.36 2.16
C PHE A 42 6.21 13.09 2.08
N ASP A 43 5.39 14.00 2.59
CA ASP A 43 3.92 13.86 2.60
C ASP A 43 3.26 15.24 2.69
N ALA A 44 1.97 15.31 2.35
CA ALA A 44 1.14 16.50 2.63
C ALA A 44 0.87 16.70 4.13
N VAL A 45 1.00 15.63 4.93
CA VAL A 45 0.80 15.64 6.39
C VAL A 45 2.02 15.01 7.05
N ALA A 46 2.59 15.71 8.02
CA ALA A 46 3.71 15.19 8.81
C ALA A 46 3.28 13.95 9.64
N PRO A 47 4.19 13.02 9.93
CA PRO A 47 3.95 11.99 10.93
C PRO A 47 3.68 12.61 12.29
N PRO A 48 3.08 11.87 13.26
CA PRO A 48 2.93 12.32 14.63
C PRO A 48 4.26 12.80 15.23
N GLU A 49 4.19 13.87 16.01
CA GLU A 49 5.37 14.43 16.69
C GLU A 49 6.03 13.38 17.59
N GLY A 50 7.35 13.25 17.51
CA GLY A 50 8.13 12.31 18.31
C GLY A 50 8.05 10.84 17.82
N GLU A 51 7.37 10.52 16.72
CA GLU A 51 7.33 9.15 16.21
C GLU A 51 8.67 8.67 15.65
N PHE A 52 9.49 9.58 15.13
CA PHE A 52 10.83 9.30 14.63
C PHE A 52 11.87 10.13 15.38
N ASP A 53 12.58 9.47 16.29
CA ASP A 53 13.73 10.03 17.03
C ASP A 53 15.01 9.34 16.51
N ASP A 54 15.38 9.64 15.27
CA ASP A 54 16.52 9.04 14.58
C ASP A 54 17.15 10.12 13.69
N ASP A 55 18.42 10.42 13.92
CA ASP A 55 19.17 11.47 13.21
C ASP A 55 19.21 11.30 11.68
N ARG A 56 18.92 10.11 11.19
CA ARG A 56 18.83 9.83 9.75
C ARG A 56 17.53 10.32 9.12
N VAL A 57 16.49 10.64 9.93
CA VAL A 57 15.15 10.96 9.42
C VAL A 57 14.99 12.46 9.21
N THR A 58 14.58 12.82 8.01
CA THR A 58 14.14 14.18 7.68
C THR A 58 12.68 14.14 7.25
N VAL A 59 11.85 14.98 7.85
CA VAL A 59 10.44 15.14 7.46
C VAL A 59 10.28 16.38 6.61
N VAL A 60 9.72 16.19 5.40
CA VAL A 60 9.39 17.30 4.49
C VAL A 60 7.89 17.28 4.24
N THR A 61 7.20 18.34 4.69
CA THR A 61 5.76 18.49 4.43
C THR A 61 5.53 19.31 3.18
N GLY A 62 4.73 18.77 2.23
CA GLY A 62 4.42 19.48 0.99
C GLY A 62 3.54 18.69 0.02
N ASP A 63 3.17 19.37 -1.05
CA ASP A 63 2.30 18.85 -2.09
C ASP A 63 3.14 18.17 -3.19
N ILE A 64 2.85 16.90 -3.47
CA ILE A 64 3.52 16.12 -4.53
C ILE A 64 3.26 16.67 -5.94
N THR A 65 2.25 17.51 -6.11
CA THR A 65 1.97 18.20 -7.37
C THR A 65 2.94 19.36 -7.66
N ASN A 66 3.67 19.81 -6.62
CA ASN A 66 4.72 20.80 -6.78
C ASN A 66 6.02 20.12 -7.24
N GLY A 67 6.27 20.13 -8.56
CA GLY A 67 7.44 19.48 -9.17
C GLY A 67 8.79 20.02 -8.69
N GLU A 68 8.90 21.32 -8.36
CA GLU A 68 10.14 21.91 -7.83
C GLU A 68 10.46 21.39 -6.43
N LEU A 69 9.42 21.28 -5.58
CA LEU A 69 9.57 20.71 -4.25
C LEU A 69 9.94 19.22 -4.33
N VAL A 70 9.26 18.44 -5.20
CA VAL A 70 9.60 17.03 -5.42
C VAL A 70 11.04 16.88 -5.89
N ALA A 71 11.51 17.72 -6.81
CA ALA A 71 12.89 17.70 -7.28
C ALA A 71 13.91 18.11 -6.21
N SER A 72 13.52 18.91 -5.23
CA SER A 72 14.39 19.23 -4.08
C SER A 72 14.48 18.12 -3.05
N VAL A 73 13.48 17.24 -2.99
CA VAL A 73 13.44 16.07 -2.10
C VAL A 73 14.11 14.86 -2.73
N ILE A 74 13.78 14.60 -4.01
CA ILE A 74 14.37 13.54 -4.85
C ILE A 74 15.46 14.20 -5.70
N ASP A 75 16.64 14.33 -5.13
CA ASP A 75 17.80 15.00 -5.71
C ASP A 75 18.82 14.04 -6.34
N GLY A 76 19.98 14.57 -6.72
CA GLY A 76 21.06 13.83 -7.34
C GLY A 76 21.58 12.64 -6.53
N ASP A 77 21.51 12.69 -5.23
CA ASP A 77 22.03 11.68 -4.30
C ASP A 77 21.01 10.61 -3.90
N THR A 78 19.77 10.71 -4.40
CA THR A 78 18.70 9.76 -4.09
C THR A 78 18.96 8.40 -4.73
N ASN A 79 19.08 7.35 -3.89
CA ASN A 79 19.34 5.99 -4.33
C ASN A 79 18.07 5.13 -4.40
N SER A 80 17.09 5.40 -3.52
CA SER A 80 15.87 4.59 -3.40
C SER A 80 14.65 5.45 -3.13
N ILE A 81 13.54 5.09 -3.77
CA ILE A 81 12.26 5.78 -3.66
C ILE A 81 11.16 4.74 -3.37
N PHE A 82 10.43 4.93 -2.28
CA PHE A 82 9.18 4.22 -2.01
C PHE A 82 8.02 5.19 -2.28
N HIS A 83 7.33 5.00 -3.39
CA HIS A 83 6.27 5.91 -3.82
C HIS A 83 4.90 5.39 -3.38
N LEU A 84 4.42 5.88 -2.23
CA LEU A 84 3.14 5.50 -1.61
C LEU A 84 2.11 6.65 -1.60
N ALA A 85 2.53 7.87 -1.87
CA ALA A 85 1.64 9.03 -1.90
C ALA A 85 0.52 8.84 -2.92
N ALA A 86 -0.73 8.98 -2.48
CA ALA A 86 -1.91 8.95 -3.34
C ALA A 86 -3.15 9.48 -2.62
N VAL A 87 -4.06 10.08 -3.37
CA VAL A 87 -5.47 10.18 -2.98
C VAL A 87 -6.10 8.80 -3.16
N VAL A 88 -6.70 8.26 -2.08
CA VAL A 88 -7.28 6.90 -2.09
C VAL A 88 -8.58 6.82 -2.91
N SER A 89 -9.03 5.61 -3.21
CA SER A 89 -10.08 5.29 -4.18
C SER A 89 -11.32 6.18 -4.11
N ALA A 90 -12.00 6.26 -2.97
CA ALA A 90 -13.22 7.06 -2.85
C ALA A 90 -12.93 8.57 -2.94
N GLY A 91 -11.76 9.04 -2.52
CA GLY A 91 -11.35 10.44 -2.67
C GLY A 91 -11.10 10.81 -4.14
N ALA A 92 -10.41 9.95 -4.88
CA ALA A 92 -10.15 10.15 -6.31
C ALA A 92 -11.40 10.00 -7.19
N GLU A 93 -12.39 9.22 -6.73
CA GLU A 93 -13.67 9.11 -7.42
C GLU A 93 -14.57 10.32 -7.13
N ALA A 94 -14.54 10.84 -5.91
CA ALA A 94 -15.33 12.02 -5.52
C ALA A 94 -14.77 13.32 -6.10
N ASP A 95 -13.47 13.43 -6.31
CA ASP A 95 -12.79 14.57 -6.92
C ASP A 95 -11.83 14.08 -8.00
N PHE A 96 -12.33 13.99 -9.22
CA PHE A 96 -11.63 13.51 -10.40
C PHE A 96 -10.34 14.31 -10.65
N ASP A 97 -10.41 15.64 -10.61
CA ASP A 97 -9.27 16.51 -10.90
C ASP A 97 -8.19 16.39 -9.84
N LEU A 98 -8.56 16.30 -8.55
CA LEU A 98 -7.63 16.05 -7.47
C LEU A 98 -6.94 14.69 -7.63
N GLY A 99 -7.72 13.66 -7.97
CA GLY A 99 -7.19 12.32 -8.25
C GLY A 99 -6.13 12.35 -9.33
N TYR A 100 -6.40 12.98 -10.47
CA TYR A 100 -5.42 13.08 -11.58
C TYR A 100 -4.21 13.92 -11.21
N ARG A 101 -4.38 15.09 -10.59
CA ARG A 101 -3.25 15.91 -10.16
C ARG A 101 -2.31 15.17 -9.20
N VAL A 102 -2.86 14.55 -8.17
CA VAL A 102 -2.04 13.89 -7.14
C VAL A 102 -1.50 12.54 -7.63
N ASN A 103 -2.38 11.66 -8.15
CA ASN A 103 -1.99 10.29 -8.46
C ASN A 103 -1.25 10.16 -9.78
N LEU A 104 -1.52 11.02 -10.77
CA LEU A 104 -0.85 10.95 -12.06
C LEU A 104 0.25 12.02 -12.19
N ASP A 105 -0.07 13.32 -12.05
CA ASP A 105 0.94 14.36 -12.21
C ASP A 105 1.98 14.29 -11.07
N GLY A 106 1.55 14.01 -9.82
CA GLY A 106 2.44 13.74 -8.70
C GLY A 106 3.38 12.56 -8.97
N THR A 107 2.88 11.46 -9.52
CA THR A 107 3.72 10.32 -9.93
C THR A 107 4.70 10.74 -11.03
N ARG A 108 4.26 11.53 -12.03
CA ARG A 108 5.18 12.08 -13.05
C ARG A 108 6.28 12.94 -12.44
N ASN A 109 5.97 13.81 -11.50
CA ASN A 109 6.97 14.63 -10.81
C ASN A 109 8.04 13.76 -10.12
N VAL A 110 7.60 12.68 -9.44
CA VAL A 110 8.53 11.71 -8.84
C VAL A 110 9.41 11.04 -9.89
N LEU A 111 8.84 10.61 -11.01
CA LEU A 111 9.59 9.95 -12.09
C LEU A 111 10.58 10.90 -12.78
N GLU A 112 10.21 12.16 -13.02
CA GLU A 112 11.10 13.16 -13.60
C GLU A 112 12.24 13.53 -12.65
N ALA A 113 11.97 13.68 -11.36
CA ALA A 113 13.00 13.88 -10.35
C ALA A 113 13.96 12.68 -10.27
N ALA A 114 13.41 11.45 -10.25
CA ALA A 114 14.20 10.24 -10.26
C ALA A 114 15.08 10.10 -11.53
N ARG A 115 14.57 10.53 -12.69
CA ARG A 115 15.33 10.55 -13.95
C ARG A 115 16.49 11.55 -13.93
N ALA A 116 16.35 12.62 -13.16
CA ALA A 116 17.40 13.64 -13.00
C ALA A 116 18.46 13.27 -11.95
N ALA A 117 18.19 12.24 -11.11
CA ALA A 117 19.15 11.77 -10.13
C ALA A 117 20.41 11.17 -10.76
N ILE A 118 21.51 11.17 -10.01
CA ILE A 118 22.77 10.57 -10.44
C ILE A 118 22.67 9.05 -10.29
N GLY A 119 22.85 8.33 -11.37
CA GLY A 119 22.73 6.87 -11.39
C GLY A 119 21.32 6.41 -11.76
N THR A 120 20.95 5.22 -11.31
CA THR A 120 19.66 4.58 -11.63
C THR A 120 18.96 4.24 -10.31
N PRO A 121 18.19 5.18 -9.72
CA PRO A 121 17.55 4.93 -8.41
C PRO A 121 16.53 3.81 -8.52
N ARG A 122 16.38 3.02 -7.43
CA ARG A 122 15.30 2.04 -7.31
C ARG A 122 14.03 2.73 -6.89
N LEU A 123 12.93 2.40 -7.56
CA LEU A 123 11.60 2.93 -7.23
C LEU A 123 10.61 1.80 -7.01
N VAL A 124 10.01 1.73 -5.83
CA VAL A 124 8.91 0.80 -5.51
C VAL A 124 7.61 1.57 -5.41
N PHE A 125 6.65 1.23 -6.27
CA PHE A 125 5.36 1.91 -6.38
C PHE A 125 4.23 1.08 -5.79
N ALA A 126 3.42 1.71 -4.93
CA ALA A 126 2.18 1.16 -4.42
C ALA A 126 1.07 1.26 -5.48
N SER A 127 0.89 0.20 -6.27
CA SER A 127 -0.29 0.03 -7.11
C SER A 127 -1.43 -0.64 -6.31
N SER A 128 -2.51 -1.07 -6.95
CA SER A 128 -3.73 -1.49 -6.26
C SER A 128 -4.47 -2.58 -7.02
N LEU A 129 -5.26 -3.39 -6.30
CA LEU A 129 -6.30 -4.24 -6.87
C LEU A 129 -7.39 -3.47 -7.61
N ALA A 130 -7.54 -2.17 -7.43
CA ALA A 130 -8.42 -1.33 -8.25
C ALA A 130 -8.04 -1.33 -9.75
N ALA A 131 -6.92 -1.94 -10.12
CA ALA A 131 -6.56 -2.30 -11.49
C ALA A 131 -7.58 -3.25 -12.16
N TYR A 132 -8.35 -3.97 -11.36
CA TYR A 132 -9.33 -4.95 -11.79
C TYR A 132 -10.73 -4.50 -11.40
N GLY A 133 -11.64 -4.47 -12.36
CA GLY A 133 -13.04 -4.08 -12.17
C GLY A 133 -13.92 -4.70 -13.27
N GLY A 134 -15.23 -4.53 -13.14
CA GLY A 134 -16.22 -5.09 -14.05
C GLY A 134 -16.39 -6.60 -13.89
N ASP A 135 -16.46 -7.29 -14.99
CA ASP A 135 -16.63 -8.75 -15.02
C ASP A 135 -15.29 -9.45 -14.72
N VAL A 136 -14.87 -9.39 -13.45
CA VAL A 136 -13.64 -10.05 -12.97
C VAL A 136 -13.95 -11.40 -12.34
N PRO A 137 -13.04 -12.41 -12.48
CA PRO A 137 -13.20 -13.68 -11.79
C PRO A 137 -13.12 -13.49 -10.27
N GLU A 138 -13.76 -14.39 -9.49
CA GLU A 138 -13.64 -14.39 -8.04
C GLU A 138 -12.18 -14.41 -7.57
N THR A 139 -11.31 -15.13 -8.29
CA THR A 139 -9.87 -15.18 -8.05
C THR A 139 -9.14 -14.48 -9.19
N VAL A 140 -8.50 -13.35 -8.88
CA VAL A 140 -7.61 -12.67 -9.82
C VAL A 140 -6.25 -13.37 -9.81
N LEU A 141 -5.76 -13.71 -10.98
CA LEU A 141 -4.48 -14.38 -11.24
C LEU A 141 -3.51 -13.44 -11.99
N ASP A 142 -2.24 -13.83 -12.12
CA ASP A 142 -1.21 -13.05 -12.84
C ASP A 142 -1.60 -12.70 -14.28
N GLY A 143 -2.36 -13.57 -14.94
CA GLY A 143 -2.82 -13.38 -16.32
C GLY A 143 -4.20 -12.72 -16.47
N THR A 144 -4.87 -12.35 -15.37
CA THR A 144 -6.18 -11.69 -15.44
C THR A 144 -6.06 -10.34 -16.14
N PRO A 145 -6.91 -10.03 -17.14
CA PRO A 145 -6.89 -8.73 -17.81
C PRO A 145 -7.07 -7.56 -16.84
N ILE A 146 -6.37 -6.48 -17.12
CA ILE A 146 -6.44 -5.24 -16.35
C ILE A 146 -7.56 -4.38 -16.92
N THR A 147 -8.63 -4.21 -16.17
CA THR A 147 -9.86 -3.52 -16.58
C THR A 147 -10.33 -2.58 -15.45
N PRO A 148 -9.60 -1.48 -15.17
CA PRO A 148 -10.00 -0.58 -14.09
C PRO A 148 -11.33 0.11 -14.42
N GLU A 149 -12.28 0.11 -13.48
CA GLU A 149 -13.56 0.80 -13.59
C GLU A 149 -13.67 2.02 -12.66
N THR A 150 -12.57 2.40 -12.04
CA THR A 150 -12.50 3.60 -11.20
C THR A 150 -11.38 4.52 -11.65
N SER A 151 -11.54 5.83 -11.44
CA SER A 151 -10.50 6.84 -11.71
C SER A 151 -9.20 6.48 -10.98
N TYR A 152 -9.29 6.04 -9.73
CA TYR A 152 -8.13 5.59 -8.96
C TYR A 152 -7.43 4.40 -9.60
N GLY A 153 -8.18 3.38 -10.02
CA GLY A 153 -7.63 2.20 -10.70
C GLY A 153 -6.92 2.57 -11.99
N ALA A 154 -7.55 3.43 -12.82
CA ALA A 154 -6.96 3.94 -14.06
C ALA A 154 -5.65 4.69 -13.79
N GLN A 155 -5.62 5.58 -12.80
CA GLN A 155 -4.43 6.36 -12.43
C GLN A 155 -3.28 5.45 -11.97
N LYS A 156 -3.57 4.41 -11.17
CA LYS A 156 -2.56 3.44 -10.73
C LYS A 156 -1.97 2.65 -11.90
N ILE A 157 -2.79 2.22 -12.85
CA ILE A 157 -2.33 1.49 -14.04
C ILE A 157 -1.52 2.38 -14.98
N ILE A 158 -1.91 3.64 -15.18
CA ILE A 158 -1.08 4.59 -15.93
C ILE A 158 0.29 4.73 -15.25
N GLY A 159 0.33 4.85 -13.92
CA GLY A 159 1.58 4.87 -13.14
C GLY A 159 2.45 3.63 -13.39
N GLU A 160 1.88 2.42 -13.40
CA GLU A 160 2.62 1.19 -13.71
C GLU A 160 3.26 1.21 -15.11
N TYR A 161 2.51 1.69 -16.12
CA TYR A 161 3.03 1.80 -17.48
C TYR A 161 4.15 2.84 -17.59
N LEU A 162 4.01 4.00 -16.93
CA LEU A 162 5.06 5.01 -16.87
C LEU A 162 6.33 4.44 -16.23
N ILE A 163 6.22 3.79 -15.07
CA ILE A 163 7.34 3.16 -14.37
C ILE A 163 8.03 2.11 -15.26
N THR A 164 7.24 1.30 -15.96
CA THR A 164 7.77 0.29 -16.88
C THR A 164 8.55 0.93 -18.03
N ASP A 165 8.04 2.02 -18.62
CA ASP A 165 8.72 2.71 -19.72
C ASP A 165 9.99 3.44 -19.28
N TYR A 166 9.95 4.13 -18.12
CA TYR A 166 11.14 4.77 -17.54
C TYR A 166 12.23 3.74 -17.21
N SER A 167 11.82 2.56 -16.72
CA SER A 167 12.76 1.46 -16.44
C SER A 167 13.35 0.89 -17.72
N ARG A 168 12.52 0.68 -18.76
CA ARG A 168 12.99 0.22 -20.08
C ARG A 168 13.97 1.19 -20.72
N LYS A 169 13.84 2.50 -20.44
CA LYS A 169 14.75 3.55 -20.88
C LYS A 169 16.03 3.63 -20.05
N GLY A 170 16.12 2.91 -18.93
CA GLY A 170 17.27 2.93 -18.03
C GLY A 170 17.34 4.18 -17.15
N PHE A 171 16.25 4.94 -17.00
CA PHE A 171 16.22 6.14 -16.16
C PHE A 171 16.15 5.80 -14.67
N LEU A 172 15.50 4.66 -14.34
CA LEU A 172 15.36 4.15 -12.98
C LEU A 172 15.15 2.63 -13.00
N ASP A 173 15.30 1.96 -11.85
CA ASP A 173 14.90 0.56 -11.64
C ASP A 173 13.55 0.53 -10.93
N GLY A 174 12.49 0.72 -11.72
CA GLY A 174 11.13 0.83 -11.22
C GLY A 174 10.44 -0.53 -11.06
N ARG A 175 9.56 -0.62 -10.06
CA ARG A 175 8.82 -1.82 -9.67
C ARG A 175 7.49 -1.41 -9.08
N ALA A 176 6.42 -2.11 -9.42
CA ALA A 176 5.08 -1.83 -8.91
C ALA A 176 4.45 -3.07 -8.28
N MET A 177 3.66 -2.89 -7.23
CA MET A 177 2.91 -3.97 -6.59
C MET A 177 1.42 -3.62 -6.55
N ARG A 178 0.57 -4.50 -7.10
CA ARG A 178 -0.88 -4.41 -6.96
C ARG A 178 -1.27 -5.03 -5.63
N LEU A 179 -1.56 -4.14 -4.68
CA LEU A 179 -1.83 -4.51 -3.29
C LEU A 179 -3.28 -4.97 -3.12
N PRO A 180 -3.51 -6.08 -2.38
CA PRO A 180 -4.83 -6.40 -1.83
C PRO A 180 -5.34 -5.31 -0.87
N THR A 181 -6.54 -5.48 -0.33
CA THR A 181 -7.04 -4.58 0.71
C THR A 181 -6.23 -4.75 1.99
N ILE A 182 -5.56 -3.69 2.43
CA ILE A 182 -4.75 -3.74 3.64
C ILE A 182 -5.64 -3.59 4.88
N VAL A 183 -5.61 -4.62 5.73
CA VAL A 183 -6.39 -4.79 6.96
C VAL A 183 -5.47 -5.35 8.05
N VAL A 184 -5.37 -4.75 9.24
CA VAL A 184 -6.20 -3.70 9.82
C VAL A 184 -5.45 -2.36 9.73
N ARG A 185 -6.13 -1.31 9.29
CA ARG A 185 -5.56 0.05 9.38
C ARG A 185 -5.93 0.65 10.72
N PRO A 186 -4.95 1.10 11.53
CA PRO A 186 -5.20 1.75 12.81
C PRO A 186 -5.75 3.17 12.63
N GLY A 187 -6.12 3.79 13.73
CA GLY A 187 -6.58 5.16 13.79
C GLY A 187 -8.03 5.35 13.31
N LYS A 188 -8.38 6.59 12.98
CA LYS A 188 -9.74 6.94 12.58
C LYS A 188 -10.10 6.37 11.19
N PRO A 189 -11.38 6.05 10.93
CA PRO A 189 -11.85 5.67 9.61
C PRO A 189 -11.45 6.71 8.56
N ASN A 190 -10.97 6.26 7.41
CA ASN A 190 -10.67 7.11 6.26
C ASN A 190 -11.77 6.98 5.18
N LYS A 191 -11.63 7.77 4.10
CA LYS A 191 -12.58 7.77 2.96
C LYS A 191 -12.36 6.59 1.98
N ALA A 192 -11.72 5.49 2.38
CA ALA A 192 -11.62 4.31 1.53
C ALA A 192 -12.92 3.51 1.57
N ALA A 193 -13.43 3.10 0.40
CA ALA A 193 -14.64 2.27 0.32
C ALA A 193 -14.52 0.97 1.13
N SER A 194 -13.30 0.43 1.28
CA SER A 194 -12.98 -0.76 2.08
C SER A 194 -12.77 -0.47 3.58
N GLY A 195 -13.07 0.74 4.06
CA GLY A 195 -12.83 1.14 5.46
C GLY A 195 -13.49 0.23 6.49
N PHE A 196 -14.67 -0.30 6.16
CA PHE A 196 -15.42 -1.24 7.01
C PHE A 196 -14.65 -2.55 7.30
N ALA A 197 -13.79 -3.00 6.37
CA ALA A 197 -13.01 -4.24 6.56
C ALA A 197 -11.97 -4.10 7.68
N SER A 198 -11.40 -2.90 7.87
CA SER A 198 -10.59 -2.61 9.05
C SER A 198 -11.47 -2.32 10.27
N GLY A 199 -12.60 -1.62 10.06
CA GLY A 199 -13.54 -1.25 11.13
C GLY A 199 -14.09 -2.44 11.88
N ILE A 200 -14.48 -3.52 11.18
CA ILE A 200 -15.06 -4.73 11.82
C ILE A 200 -14.09 -5.42 12.78
N ILE A 201 -12.80 -5.14 12.69
CA ILE A 201 -11.76 -5.64 13.59
C ILE A 201 -11.35 -4.56 14.58
N ARG A 202 -10.99 -3.38 14.08
CA ARG A 202 -10.43 -2.29 14.85
C ARG A 202 -11.40 -1.76 15.91
N GLU A 203 -12.63 -1.41 15.50
CA GLU A 203 -13.57 -0.75 16.40
C GLU A 203 -13.92 -1.64 17.60
N PRO A 204 -14.35 -2.93 17.40
CA PRO A 204 -14.66 -3.78 18.53
C PRO A 204 -13.48 -4.05 19.46
N LEU A 205 -12.28 -4.23 18.93
CA LEU A 205 -11.07 -4.43 19.74
C LEU A 205 -10.66 -3.18 20.54
N ASN A 206 -11.15 -2.00 20.15
CA ASN A 206 -11.04 -0.76 20.91
C ASN A 206 -12.28 -0.45 21.78
N GLY A 207 -13.20 -1.39 21.94
CA GLY A 207 -14.41 -1.24 22.78
C GLY A 207 -15.51 -0.39 22.14
N VAL A 208 -15.46 -0.16 20.81
CA VAL A 208 -16.42 0.63 20.04
C VAL A 208 -17.31 -0.30 19.22
N ASP A 209 -18.63 -0.06 19.26
CA ASP A 209 -19.57 -0.83 18.45
C ASP A 209 -19.35 -0.57 16.95
N MET A 210 -19.58 -1.61 16.13
CA MET A 210 -19.39 -1.56 14.69
C MET A 210 -20.63 -2.10 13.95
N ALA A 211 -21.29 -1.23 13.18
CA ALA A 211 -22.28 -1.63 12.19
C ALA A 211 -21.58 -1.88 10.85
N CYS A 212 -21.49 -3.14 10.42
CA CYS A 212 -20.89 -3.49 9.13
C CYS A 212 -21.90 -3.25 8.01
N PRO A 213 -21.53 -2.45 6.97
CA PRO A 213 -22.49 -2.04 5.92
C PRO A 213 -22.69 -3.08 4.81
N VAL A 214 -22.10 -4.26 4.93
CA VAL A 214 -22.22 -5.35 3.96
C VAL A 214 -22.62 -6.65 4.64
N THR A 215 -23.10 -7.62 3.86
CA THR A 215 -23.56 -8.91 4.42
C THR A 215 -22.40 -9.70 5.06
N PRO A 216 -22.70 -10.61 6.01
CA PRO A 216 -21.68 -11.51 6.58
C PRO A 216 -20.98 -12.37 5.55
N GLU A 217 -21.63 -12.69 4.44
CA GLU A 217 -21.11 -13.51 3.33
C GLU A 217 -20.17 -12.72 2.40
N SER A 218 -20.22 -11.38 2.45
CA SER A 218 -19.36 -10.52 1.63
C SER A 218 -17.89 -10.83 1.89
N ARG A 219 -17.16 -11.15 0.80
CA ARG A 219 -15.76 -11.57 0.84
C ARG A 219 -14.87 -10.59 0.10
N MET A 220 -13.62 -10.49 0.54
CA MET A 220 -12.61 -9.68 -0.13
C MET A 220 -11.21 -10.25 0.06
N ALA A 221 -10.32 -9.91 -0.87
CA ALA A 221 -8.90 -10.19 -0.77
C ALA A 221 -8.25 -9.22 0.22
N ILE A 222 -7.64 -9.72 1.29
CA ILE A 222 -6.96 -8.89 2.29
C ILE A 222 -5.49 -9.29 2.47
N MET A 223 -4.71 -8.35 3.02
CA MET A 223 -3.33 -8.52 3.45
C MET A 223 -3.08 -7.67 4.69
N SER A 224 -2.30 -8.19 5.65
CA SER A 224 -1.94 -7.43 6.86
C SER A 224 -0.95 -6.30 6.58
N PRO A 225 -0.91 -5.26 7.42
CA PRO A 225 0.13 -4.23 7.38
C PRO A 225 1.55 -4.81 7.52
N ARG A 226 1.75 -5.79 8.40
CA ARG A 226 3.07 -6.46 8.55
C ARG A 226 3.54 -7.07 7.25
N THR A 227 2.66 -7.83 6.58
CA THR A 227 2.98 -8.51 5.32
C THR A 227 3.23 -7.52 4.20
N VAL A 228 2.42 -6.47 4.04
CA VAL A 228 2.65 -5.49 2.97
C VAL A 228 3.96 -4.72 3.17
N VAL A 229 4.33 -4.38 4.41
CA VAL A 229 5.63 -3.74 4.70
C VAL A 229 6.81 -4.65 4.34
N GLN A 230 6.70 -5.95 4.64
CA GLN A 230 7.70 -6.93 4.21
C GLN A 230 7.75 -7.01 2.68
N CYS A 231 6.60 -6.98 1.99
CA CYS A 231 6.54 -6.97 0.53
C CYS A 231 7.23 -5.75 -0.08
N PHE A 232 7.07 -4.54 0.50
CA PHE A 232 7.76 -3.34 0.02
C PHE A 232 9.27 -3.49 0.08
N VAL A 233 9.79 -3.92 1.23
CA VAL A 233 11.23 -4.14 1.38
C VAL A 233 11.71 -5.29 0.48
N HIS A 234 10.96 -6.40 0.40
CA HIS A 234 11.32 -7.53 -0.46
C HIS A 234 11.35 -7.12 -1.94
N MET A 235 10.36 -6.35 -2.42
CA MET A 235 10.34 -5.84 -3.78
C MET A 235 11.55 -4.96 -4.07
N HIS A 236 11.95 -4.12 -3.12
CA HIS A 236 13.14 -3.30 -3.26
C HIS A 236 14.42 -4.15 -3.38
N GLU A 237 14.54 -5.23 -2.59
CA GLU A 237 15.72 -6.09 -2.52
C GLU A 237 15.87 -7.04 -3.73
N LEU A 238 14.81 -7.28 -4.50
CA LEU A 238 14.84 -8.21 -5.63
C LEU A 238 15.85 -7.76 -6.70
N ASP A 239 16.49 -8.74 -7.33
CA ASP A 239 17.20 -8.51 -8.59
C ASP A 239 16.20 -8.15 -9.70
N ALA A 240 16.42 -7.02 -10.36
CA ALA A 240 15.59 -6.50 -11.45
C ALA A 240 15.39 -7.52 -12.58
N ALA A 241 16.39 -8.35 -12.88
CA ALA A 241 16.34 -9.37 -13.92
C ALA A 241 15.23 -10.42 -13.64
N ARG A 242 14.91 -10.67 -12.37
CA ARG A 242 13.86 -11.63 -11.97
C ARG A 242 12.45 -11.12 -12.22
N LEU A 243 12.24 -9.79 -12.30
CA LEU A 243 10.92 -9.21 -12.58
C LEU A 243 10.49 -9.38 -14.03
N GLY A 244 11.45 -9.43 -14.96
CA GLY A 244 11.19 -9.51 -16.39
C GLY A 244 10.72 -8.17 -16.99
N ALA A 245 10.11 -8.21 -18.15
CA ALA A 245 9.68 -7.01 -18.89
C ALA A 245 8.56 -6.24 -18.19
N SER A 246 7.59 -6.98 -17.60
CA SER A 246 6.57 -6.35 -16.77
C SER A 246 7.12 -6.07 -15.38
N ARG A 247 7.14 -4.80 -15.02
CA ARG A 247 7.61 -4.32 -13.72
C ARG A 247 6.53 -4.32 -12.65
N ALA A 248 5.29 -4.67 -13.00
CA ALA A 248 4.16 -4.77 -12.09
C ALA A 248 3.93 -6.22 -11.66
N LEU A 249 3.68 -6.41 -10.38
CA LEU A 249 3.44 -7.71 -9.75
C LEU A 249 2.11 -7.68 -8.99
N LEU A 250 1.27 -8.69 -9.19
CA LEU A 250 0.12 -8.94 -8.33
C LEU A 250 0.63 -9.54 -7.01
N LEU A 251 0.13 -9.07 -5.87
CA LEU A 251 0.36 -9.73 -4.59
C LEU A 251 -0.81 -10.63 -4.22
N SER A 252 -0.51 -11.78 -3.63
CA SER A 252 -1.53 -12.70 -3.15
C SER A 252 -2.19 -12.14 -1.89
N GLY A 253 -3.53 -12.09 -1.89
CA GLY A 253 -4.34 -11.75 -0.74
C GLY A 253 -5.33 -12.88 -0.47
N PHE A 254 -5.42 -13.33 0.78
CA PHE A 254 -6.37 -14.38 1.10
C PHE A 254 -7.81 -13.84 1.21
N SER A 255 -8.76 -14.72 0.97
CA SER A 255 -10.18 -14.39 1.01
C SER A 255 -10.72 -14.55 2.42
N VAL A 256 -11.40 -13.52 2.93
CA VAL A 256 -12.11 -13.57 4.19
C VAL A 256 -13.53 -13.01 4.04
N SER A 257 -14.53 -13.66 4.63
CA SER A 257 -15.87 -13.09 4.74
C SER A 257 -15.97 -12.18 5.96
N MET A 258 -16.84 -11.18 5.91
CA MET A 258 -17.03 -10.27 7.04
C MET A 258 -17.60 -11.00 8.26
N GLY A 259 -18.43 -12.03 8.05
CA GLY A 259 -18.89 -12.92 9.12
C GLY A 259 -17.76 -13.71 9.79
N ALA A 260 -16.81 -14.22 9.00
CA ALA A 260 -15.63 -14.91 9.54
C ALA A 260 -14.72 -13.94 10.33
N ALA A 261 -14.51 -12.73 9.82
CA ALA A 261 -13.76 -11.70 10.55
C ALA A 261 -14.43 -11.31 11.87
N ALA A 262 -15.76 -11.10 11.85
CA ALA A 262 -16.53 -10.82 13.06
C ALA A 262 -16.47 -11.96 14.09
N LYS A 263 -16.53 -13.20 13.62
CA LYS A 263 -16.39 -14.39 14.49
C LYS A 263 -15.01 -14.41 15.15
N ALA A 264 -13.95 -14.27 14.38
CA ALA A 264 -12.57 -14.27 14.90
C ALA A 264 -12.35 -13.17 15.94
N VAL A 265 -12.87 -11.95 15.71
CA VAL A 265 -12.82 -10.86 16.70
C VAL A 265 -13.55 -11.20 17.99
N ARG A 266 -14.72 -11.86 17.91
CA ARG A 266 -15.45 -12.28 19.13
C ARG A 266 -14.67 -13.34 19.92
N GLU A 267 -14.00 -14.26 19.23
CA GLU A 267 -13.30 -15.41 19.81
C GLU A 267 -11.88 -15.10 20.31
N VAL A 268 -11.19 -14.10 19.73
CA VAL A 268 -9.81 -13.75 20.16
C VAL A 268 -9.79 -13.35 21.63
N GLN A 269 -8.80 -13.86 22.36
CA GLN A 269 -8.63 -13.51 23.78
C GLN A 269 -7.93 -12.16 23.90
N THR A 270 -8.50 -11.26 24.68
CA THR A 270 -7.95 -9.94 25.00
C THR A 270 -8.39 -9.52 26.39
N ASN A 271 -7.58 -8.71 27.07
CA ASN A 271 -7.91 -8.15 28.39
C ASN A 271 -8.83 -6.90 28.28
N ARG A 272 -9.24 -6.52 27.06
CA ARG A 272 -10.09 -5.35 26.78
C ARG A 272 -11.54 -5.77 26.59
N ALA A 273 -12.48 -4.94 27.01
CA ALA A 273 -13.88 -5.08 26.63
C ALA A 273 -14.02 -4.85 25.12
N LYS A 274 -14.78 -5.72 24.46
CA LYS A 274 -15.04 -5.60 23.01
C LYS A 274 -16.38 -4.89 22.76
N GLY A 275 -16.42 -4.06 21.71
CA GLY A 275 -17.66 -3.53 21.16
C GLY A 275 -18.49 -4.59 20.47
N GLU A 276 -19.75 -4.30 20.26
CA GLU A 276 -20.69 -5.16 19.54
C GLU A 276 -20.48 -5.02 18.01
N ILE A 277 -20.65 -6.14 17.29
CA ILE A 277 -20.63 -6.17 15.83
C ILE A 277 -22.03 -6.51 15.33
N THR A 278 -22.65 -5.58 14.60
CA THR A 278 -23.91 -5.76 13.88
C THR A 278 -23.71 -5.66 12.37
N PHE A 279 -24.69 -6.10 11.59
CA PHE A 279 -24.69 -6.00 10.14
C PHE A 279 -25.90 -5.16 9.72
N GLU A 280 -25.62 -3.95 9.24
CA GLU A 280 -26.64 -2.98 8.78
C GLU A 280 -26.34 -2.65 7.31
N ILE A 281 -26.89 -3.45 6.40
CA ILE A 281 -26.53 -3.45 5.00
C ILE A 281 -26.91 -2.12 4.34
N ASP A 282 -25.90 -1.41 3.79
CA ASP A 282 -26.06 -0.29 2.87
C ASP A 282 -26.01 -0.82 1.44
N PRO A 283 -27.13 -0.77 0.68
CA PRO A 283 -27.19 -1.33 -0.68
C PRO A 283 -26.14 -0.73 -1.64
N ALA A 284 -25.78 0.55 -1.46
CA ALA A 284 -24.79 1.19 -2.32
C ALA A 284 -23.37 0.63 -2.05
N THR A 285 -22.98 0.50 -0.79
CA THR A 285 -21.71 -0.13 -0.39
C THR A 285 -21.67 -1.60 -0.78
N GLN A 286 -22.78 -2.34 -0.60
CA GLN A 286 -22.84 -3.76 -0.98
C GLN A 286 -22.59 -3.94 -2.48
N ALA A 287 -23.25 -3.15 -3.33
CA ALA A 287 -23.07 -3.22 -4.79
C ALA A 287 -21.62 -2.97 -5.21
N ILE A 288 -20.93 -2.04 -4.57
CA ILE A 288 -19.51 -1.76 -4.81
C ILE A 288 -18.65 -2.98 -4.44
N VAL A 289 -18.91 -3.58 -3.27
CA VAL A 289 -18.13 -4.72 -2.78
C VAL A 289 -18.40 -5.99 -3.59
N ASP A 290 -19.60 -6.18 -4.09
CA ASP A 290 -19.97 -7.33 -4.93
C ASP A 290 -19.16 -7.36 -6.24
N ALA A 291 -18.78 -6.20 -6.76
CA ALA A 291 -17.94 -6.07 -7.96
C ALA A 291 -16.43 -6.30 -7.70
N TRP A 292 -15.99 -6.44 -6.44
CA TRP A 292 -14.57 -6.62 -6.14
C TRP A 292 -14.13 -8.08 -6.26
N PRO A 293 -12.85 -8.33 -6.64
CA PRO A 293 -12.24 -9.65 -6.53
C PRO A 293 -12.34 -10.20 -5.10
N LYS A 294 -12.66 -11.49 -4.96
CA LYS A 294 -12.82 -12.13 -3.65
C LYS A 294 -11.50 -12.65 -3.10
N THR A 295 -10.55 -12.96 -3.97
CA THR A 295 -9.19 -13.36 -3.62
C THR A 295 -8.22 -13.01 -4.75
N THR A 296 -6.94 -12.97 -4.44
CA THR A 296 -5.86 -12.84 -5.43
C THR A 296 -4.82 -13.91 -5.20
N GLN A 297 -4.33 -14.50 -6.28
CA GLN A 297 -3.26 -15.49 -6.26
C GLN A 297 -2.24 -15.16 -7.33
N SER A 298 -0.98 -15.05 -6.94
CA SER A 298 0.14 -14.81 -7.85
C SER A 298 1.18 -15.91 -7.68
N ASP A 299 1.26 -16.77 -8.67
CA ASP A 299 2.32 -17.80 -8.74
C ASP A 299 3.68 -17.13 -8.95
N LYS A 300 3.71 -16.00 -9.66
CA LYS A 300 4.93 -15.20 -9.85
C LYS A 300 5.42 -14.61 -8.54
N ALA A 301 4.55 -14.02 -7.71
CA ALA A 301 4.94 -13.49 -6.41
C ALA A 301 5.46 -14.61 -5.49
N ALA A 302 4.77 -15.76 -5.46
CA ALA A 302 5.21 -16.93 -4.69
C ALA A 302 6.59 -17.43 -5.14
N ALA A 303 6.82 -17.58 -6.44
CA ALA A 303 8.11 -17.99 -7.00
C ALA A 303 9.23 -16.98 -6.74
N LEU A 304 8.89 -15.70 -6.58
CA LEU A 304 9.81 -14.64 -6.19
C LEU A 304 10.04 -14.55 -4.67
N GLY A 305 9.31 -15.32 -3.86
CA GLY A 305 9.47 -15.40 -2.40
C GLY A 305 8.73 -14.30 -1.63
N PHE A 306 7.68 -13.71 -2.21
CA PHE A 306 6.86 -12.74 -1.47
C PHE A 306 6.08 -13.40 -0.34
N PRO A 307 6.06 -12.80 0.85
CA PRO A 307 5.21 -13.27 1.94
C PRO A 307 3.73 -13.02 1.62
N ALA A 308 2.87 -13.86 2.19
CA ALA A 308 1.42 -13.72 2.14
C ALA A 308 0.83 -14.16 3.49
N ASP A 309 -0.27 -13.52 3.89
CA ASP A 309 -1.04 -13.97 5.04
C ASP A 309 -1.89 -15.20 4.66
N SER A 310 -2.20 -16.04 5.62
CA SER A 310 -2.93 -17.30 5.38
C SER A 310 -4.29 -17.38 6.06
N ASN A 311 -4.50 -16.61 7.14
CA ASN A 311 -5.73 -16.65 7.93
C ASN A 311 -5.99 -15.30 8.64
N ILE A 312 -7.22 -15.11 9.10
CA ILE A 312 -7.64 -13.88 9.75
C ILE A 312 -7.15 -13.77 11.20
N ASP A 313 -6.89 -14.89 11.86
CA ASP A 313 -6.47 -14.90 13.27
C ASP A 313 -5.06 -14.31 13.39
N ASP A 314 -4.16 -14.64 12.46
CA ASP A 314 -2.80 -14.06 12.41
C ASP A 314 -2.84 -12.54 12.14
N VAL A 315 -3.77 -12.08 11.29
CA VAL A 315 -3.97 -10.65 11.02
C VAL A 315 -4.46 -9.90 12.26
N ILE A 316 -5.40 -10.49 13.01
CA ILE A 316 -5.92 -9.93 14.25
C ILE A 316 -4.85 -9.93 15.34
N ALA A 317 -4.10 -11.02 15.50
CA ALA A 317 -3.00 -11.12 16.46
C ALA A 317 -1.94 -10.05 16.19
N ALA A 318 -1.54 -9.90 14.92
CA ALA A 318 -0.60 -8.87 14.51
C ALA A 318 -1.10 -7.44 14.83
N TYR A 319 -2.39 -7.17 14.63
CA TYR A 319 -2.98 -5.87 14.98
C TYR A 319 -2.97 -5.62 16.49
N ILE A 320 -3.27 -6.63 17.30
CA ILE A 320 -3.24 -6.51 18.77
C ILE A 320 -1.82 -6.18 19.24
N GLU A 321 -0.83 -6.94 18.79
CA GLU A 321 0.57 -6.75 19.16
C GLU A 321 1.15 -5.39 18.69
N ASP A 322 0.79 -4.93 17.47
CA ASP A 322 1.38 -3.73 16.89
C ASP A 322 0.72 -2.43 17.34
N GLU A 323 -0.58 -2.47 17.70
CA GLU A 323 -1.38 -1.25 17.83
C GLU A 323 -2.16 -1.17 19.16
N LEU A 324 -2.29 -2.25 19.94
CA LEU A 324 -3.10 -2.25 21.16
C LEU A 324 -2.29 -2.55 22.43
N ASP A 325 -1.18 -3.26 22.35
CA ASP A 325 -0.25 -3.55 23.45
C ASP A 325 0.83 -2.46 23.56
#